data_ce6b99bb67208bc94369f96e6df31928
#
_entry.id   ce6b99bb67208bc94369f96e6df31928
#
_cell.length_a   1.000
_cell.length_b   1.000
_cell.length_c   1.000
_cell.angle_alpha   90.00
_cell.angle_beta   90.00
_cell.angle_gamma   90.00
#
_symmetry.space_group_name_H-M   'P 1'
#
loop_
_entity.id
_entity.type
_entity.pdbx_description
1 polymer ?
#
loop_
_entity_poly.entity_id
_entity_poly.type
_entity_poly.pdbx_seq_one_letter_code
_entity_poly.pdbx_strand_id
1 'polypeptide(L)'
;MTVRNYSLAGPDTAAAHAAGLVDADWYLPTIDPVRLRALQRRSNVRAAVDTALWVVLLLGSAWLAWWSLGTDGVIWWQAVPAFALYGALYGGAADARWHECGHGTAFASRRANDVVYAVASFMLWRGPTLWRWSHHRHHTDTIIVGRDAEIAFGRPPSLVRTAVALTNVRGGPEMLWRQLRHAAGRLDTDALDLVPASDHRRVITEARVFVAIVGAVVVWCVLAGSILPALFIGGPTIYGGWLFVFFGLTQHAGLREDVLDHRYNSRTVHMNPVFRFLYLNMNHHLEHHMFPSVPYHALPALHDEIAEQLPPASPSTWTAYREIVTTMWRQRRDPSYEAPRDVPNTPGRRAPVEQGRDDLRRRPDGTVDLGPVAAMSIGDRRRVDSASGPLLLVRHTDGVALVSAVCTHADVALDDGAVNGCSIECPKHNACFDLRTGDVVRGPARQILRTHRVDIVDGRMIGSLGTD
;
A
#
# COMPACT_ATOMS: atom_id res chain seq x y z
N MET A 1 -2.85 -8.37 33.33
CA MET A 1 -2.46 -7.87 32.01
C MET A 1 -3.53 -6.93 31.51
N THR A 2 -3.20 -5.68 31.21
CA THR A 2 -4.12 -4.72 30.62
C THR A 2 -4.55 -5.21 29.24
N VAL A 3 -5.84 -5.21 28.95
CA VAL A 3 -6.36 -5.54 27.61
C VAL A 3 -5.87 -4.46 26.65
N ARG A 4 -5.17 -4.83 25.57
CA ARG A 4 -4.69 -3.90 24.54
C ARG A 4 -5.85 -3.20 23.85
N ASN A 5 -5.72 -1.90 23.61
CA ASN A 5 -6.73 -1.10 22.92
C ASN A 5 -6.24 -0.74 21.52
N TYR A 6 -6.82 -1.35 20.51
CA TYR A 6 -6.46 -1.15 19.10
C TYR A 6 -7.13 0.08 18.45
N SER A 7 -7.91 0.85 19.19
CA SER A 7 -8.52 2.08 18.68
C SER A 7 -7.47 3.17 18.49
N LEU A 8 -7.52 3.90 17.38
CA LEU A 8 -6.62 5.02 17.07
C LEU A 8 -6.73 6.17 18.09
N ALA A 9 -7.87 6.29 18.78
CA ALA A 9 -8.10 7.27 19.84
C ALA A 9 -7.98 6.66 21.26
N GLY A 10 -7.36 5.49 21.38
CA GLY A 10 -7.25 4.75 22.64
C GLY A 10 -6.00 5.14 23.47
N PRO A 11 -5.88 4.61 24.70
CA PRO A 11 -4.73 4.87 25.57
C PRO A 11 -3.42 4.32 25.00
N ASP A 12 -3.45 3.26 24.19
CA ASP A 12 -2.25 2.67 23.61
C ASP A 12 -1.63 3.57 22.54
N THR A 13 -2.37 4.52 21.95
CA THR A 13 -1.82 5.57 21.09
C THR A 13 -0.79 6.43 21.84
N ALA A 14 -1.12 6.88 23.05
CA ALA A 14 -0.20 7.65 23.89
C ALA A 14 0.99 6.79 24.36
N ALA A 15 0.77 5.51 24.64
CA ALA A 15 1.82 4.56 24.99
C ALA A 15 2.82 4.35 23.84
N ALA A 16 2.35 4.25 22.60
CA ALA A 16 3.20 4.14 21.41
C ALA A 16 4.11 5.38 21.23
N HIS A 17 3.56 6.58 21.43
CA HIS A 17 4.37 7.81 21.43
C HIS A 17 5.42 7.82 22.54
N ALA A 18 5.03 7.47 23.78
CA ALA A 18 5.94 7.44 24.92
C ALA A 18 7.06 6.39 24.76
N ALA A 19 6.78 5.30 24.05
CA ALA A 19 7.76 4.26 23.73
C ALA A 19 8.68 4.61 22.54
N GLY A 20 8.48 5.77 21.89
CA GLY A 20 9.29 6.20 20.72
C GLY A 20 9.03 5.37 19.46
N LEU A 21 7.84 4.77 19.34
CA LEU A 21 7.47 3.91 18.18
C LEU A 21 6.87 4.73 17.01
N VAL A 22 6.55 5.99 17.24
CA VAL A 22 5.93 6.87 16.24
C VAL A 22 7.02 7.72 15.58
N ASP A 23 6.95 7.88 14.27
CA ASP A 23 7.94 8.58 13.44
C ASP A 23 9.38 8.05 13.59
N ALA A 24 9.51 6.80 14.03
CA ALA A 24 10.79 6.15 14.29
C ALA A 24 11.41 5.55 13.02
N ASP A 25 12.73 5.29 13.10
CA ASP A 25 13.45 4.61 12.03
C ASP A 25 13.23 3.11 12.08
N TRP A 26 12.76 2.56 10.96
CA TRP A 26 12.57 1.13 10.77
C TRP A 26 13.85 0.47 10.23
N TYR A 27 14.07 -0.77 10.60
CA TYR A 27 15.11 -1.57 9.96
C TYR A 27 14.86 -1.70 8.46
N LEU A 28 15.88 -1.43 7.66
CA LEU A 28 15.90 -1.68 6.21
C LEU A 28 17.14 -2.51 5.86
N PRO A 29 17.02 -3.55 5.02
CA PRO A 29 18.17 -4.31 4.55
C PRO A 29 19.04 -3.47 3.62
N THR A 30 20.31 -3.85 3.52
CA THR A 30 21.25 -3.25 2.58
C THR A 30 21.00 -3.81 1.18
N ILE A 31 20.87 -2.94 0.20
CA ILE A 31 20.72 -3.29 -1.22
C ILE A 31 21.50 -2.29 -2.07
N ASP A 32 22.08 -2.76 -3.19
CA ASP A 32 22.74 -1.88 -4.16
C ASP A 32 21.71 -0.84 -4.69
N PRO A 33 22.00 0.46 -4.60
CA PRO A 33 21.09 1.50 -5.09
C PRO A 33 20.80 1.41 -6.60
N VAL A 34 21.73 0.93 -7.41
CA VAL A 34 21.50 0.74 -8.86
C VAL A 34 20.51 -0.41 -9.08
N ARG A 35 20.66 -1.50 -8.31
CA ARG A 35 19.78 -2.65 -8.36
C ARG A 35 18.38 -2.29 -7.87
N LEU A 36 18.27 -1.57 -6.75
CA LEU A 36 16.99 -1.11 -6.23
C LEU A 36 16.23 -0.24 -7.26
N ARG A 37 16.93 0.71 -7.90
CA ARG A 37 16.33 1.52 -8.98
C ARG A 37 15.81 0.68 -10.15
N ALA A 38 16.53 -0.36 -10.52
CA ALA A 38 16.08 -1.29 -11.56
C ALA A 38 14.81 -2.04 -11.16
N LEU A 39 14.72 -2.48 -9.89
CA LEU A 39 13.54 -3.16 -9.34
C LEU A 39 12.32 -2.23 -9.19
N GLN A 40 12.53 -0.94 -8.97
CA GLN A 40 11.46 0.07 -8.87
C GLN A 40 10.81 0.42 -10.22
N ARG A 41 11.31 -0.09 -11.36
CA ARG A 41 10.75 0.21 -12.68
C ARG A 41 9.35 -0.38 -12.83
N ARG A 42 8.38 0.47 -13.11
CA ARG A 42 6.98 0.12 -13.36
C ARG A 42 6.76 -0.23 -14.83
N SER A 43 5.80 -1.12 -15.11
CA SER A 43 5.47 -1.56 -16.47
C SER A 43 3.97 -1.46 -16.74
N ASN A 44 3.57 -0.55 -17.65
CA ASN A 44 2.19 -0.48 -18.11
C ASN A 44 1.74 -1.76 -18.81
N VAL A 45 2.62 -2.36 -19.61
CA VAL A 45 2.29 -3.57 -20.40
C VAL A 45 2.01 -4.74 -19.48
N ARG A 46 2.91 -5.01 -18.52
CA ARG A 46 2.73 -6.14 -17.59
C ARG A 46 1.49 -5.96 -16.72
N ALA A 47 1.30 -4.78 -16.14
CA ALA A 47 0.13 -4.50 -15.33
C ALA A 47 -1.17 -4.56 -16.14
N ALA A 48 -1.16 -4.12 -17.42
CA ALA A 48 -2.31 -4.24 -18.30
C ALA A 48 -2.65 -5.70 -18.63
N VAL A 49 -1.65 -6.53 -18.91
CA VAL A 49 -1.85 -7.98 -19.18
C VAL A 49 -2.43 -8.67 -17.95
N ASP A 50 -1.85 -8.49 -16.76
CA ASP A 50 -2.32 -9.12 -15.52
C ASP A 50 -3.73 -8.63 -15.13
N THR A 51 -4.03 -7.35 -15.37
CA THR A 51 -5.36 -6.77 -15.12
C THR A 51 -6.37 -7.28 -16.15
N ALA A 52 -6.02 -7.33 -17.44
CA ALA A 52 -6.89 -7.85 -18.49
C ALA A 52 -7.20 -9.33 -18.27
N LEU A 53 -6.21 -10.15 -17.92
CA LEU A 53 -6.43 -11.56 -17.59
C LEU A 53 -7.38 -11.70 -16.40
N TRP A 54 -7.21 -10.93 -15.35
CA TRP A 54 -8.14 -10.91 -14.21
C TRP A 54 -9.57 -10.53 -14.65
N VAL A 55 -9.72 -9.49 -15.49
CA VAL A 55 -11.05 -9.07 -16.00
C VAL A 55 -11.67 -10.17 -16.87
N VAL A 56 -10.90 -10.83 -17.73
CA VAL A 56 -11.39 -11.94 -18.56
C VAL A 56 -11.88 -13.12 -17.68
N LEU A 57 -11.10 -13.48 -16.67
CA LEU A 57 -11.49 -14.51 -15.70
C LEU A 57 -12.74 -14.11 -14.90
N LEU A 58 -12.83 -12.85 -14.49
CA LEU A 58 -13.98 -12.29 -13.78
C LEU A 58 -15.25 -12.36 -14.65
N LEU A 59 -15.16 -11.86 -15.88
CA LEU A 59 -16.30 -11.90 -16.82
C LEU A 59 -16.68 -13.33 -17.23
N GLY A 60 -15.68 -14.19 -17.45
CA GLY A 60 -15.93 -15.62 -17.76
C GLY A 60 -16.61 -16.34 -16.60
N SER A 61 -16.19 -16.08 -15.36
CA SER A 61 -16.83 -16.67 -14.17
C SER A 61 -18.22 -16.06 -13.91
N ALA A 62 -18.43 -14.79 -14.21
CA ALA A 62 -19.77 -14.17 -14.18
C ALA A 62 -20.70 -14.83 -15.19
N TRP A 63 -20.21 -15.07 -16.42
CA TRP A 63 -20.97 -15.77 -17.44
C TRP A 63 -21.29 -17.20 -17.02
N LEU A 64 -20.35 -17.95 -16.46
CA LEU A 64 -20.58 -19.30 -15.92
C LEU A 64 -21.63 -19.29 -14.79
N ALA A 65 -21.55 -18.30 -13.89
CA ALA A 65 -22.53 -18.14 -12.82
C ALA A 65 -23.93 -17.84 -13.37
N TRP A 66 -24.01 -16.95 -14.37
CA TRP A 66 -25.27 -16.67 -15.07
C TRP A 66 -25.82 -17.90 -15.78
N TRP A 67 -24.98 -18.61 -16.54
CA TRP A 67 -25.38 -19.80 -17.29
C TRP A 67 -25.88 -20.93 -16.38
N SER A 68 -25.29 -21.09 -15.19
CA SER A 68 -25.67 -22.12 -14.21
C SER A 68 -27.08 -21.93 -13.61
N LEU A 69 -27.68 -20.73 -13.79
CA LEU A 69 -29.05 -20.47 -13.34
C LEU A 69 -30.10 -21.20 -14.21
N GLY A 70 -29.74 -21.55 -15.46
CA GLY A 70 -30.58 -22.29 -16.38
C GLY A 70 -31.86 -21.54 -16.77
N THR A 71 -32.49 -21.96 -17.88
CA THR A 71 -33.84 -21.49 -18.27
C THR A 71 -34.94 -22.27 -17.56
N ASP A 72 -34.65 -23.52 -17.23
CA ASP A 72 -35.63 -24.49 -16.66
C ASP A 72 -35.44 -24.65 -15.13
N GLY A 73 -34.60 -23.83 -14.51
CA GLY A 73 -34.32 -23.82 -13.08
C GLY A 73 -32.84 -23.91 -12.74
N VAL A 74 -32.52 -23.56 -11.50
CA VAL A 74 -31.14 -23.49 -11.00
C VAL A 74 -30.54 -24.88 -10.84
N ILE A 75 -29.39 -25.12 -11.48
CA ILE A 75 -28.61 -26.35 -11.33
C ILE A 75 -27.58 -26.11 -10.18
N TRP A 76 -27.99 -26.39 -8.95
CA TRP A 76 -27.25 -26.01 -7.73
C TRP A 76 -25.81 -26.50 -7.69
N TRP A 77 -25.50 -27.68 -8.14
CA TRP A 77 -24.15 -28.25 -8.16
C TRP A 77 -23.20 -27.52 -9.15
N GLN A 78 -23.75 -26.76 -10.11
CA GLN A 78 -22.99 -25.88 -11.01
C GLN A 78 -23.02 -24.45 -10.51
N ALA A 79 -24.15 -23.96 -10.01
CA ALA A 79 -24.31 -22.57 -9.55
C ALA A 79 -23.42 -22.26 -8.35
N VAL A 80 -23.40 -23.13 -7.34
CA VAL A 80 -22.56 -22.87 -6.14
C VAL A 80 -21.09 -22.70 -6.47
N PRO A 81 -20.40 -23.60 -7.20
CA PRO A 81 -18.99 -23.41 -7.53
C PRO A 81 -18.76 -22.24 -8.50
N ALA A 82 -19.69 -21.96 -9.44
CA ALA A 82 -19.58 -20.84 -10.36
C ALA A 82 -19.64 -19.48 -9.61
N PHE A 83 -20.62 -19.31 -8.71
CA PHE A 83 -20.71 -18.12 -7.87
C PHE A 83 -19.54 -18.03 -6.87
N ALA A 84 -19.05 -19.14 -6.32
CA ALA A 84 -17.88 -19.14 -5.44
C ALA A 84 -16.62 -18.67 -6.20
N LEU A 85 -16.41 -19.13 -7.44
CA LEU A 85 -15.31 -18.67 -8.29
C LEU A 85 -15.46 -17.19 -8.64
N TYR A 86 -16.65 -16.76 -9.07
CA TYR A 86 -16.92 -15.36 -9.37
C TYR A 86 -16.69 -14.47 -8.15
N GLY A 87 -17.21 -14.87 -6.99
CA GLY A 87 -17.01 -14.15 -5.74
C GLY A 87 -15.55 -14.03 -5.34
N ALA A 88 -14.77 -15.11 -5.45
CA ALA A 88 -13.34 -15.11 -5.15
C ALA A 88 -12.55 -14.14 -6.08
N LEU A 89 -12.89 -14.10 -7.38
CA LEU A 89 -12.27 -13.18 -8.33
C LEU A 89 -12.72 -11.73 -8.12
N TYR A 90 -13.98 -11.51 -7.74
CA TYR A 90 -14.55 -10.20 -7.49
C TYR A 90 -14.12 -9.64 -6.13
N GLY A 91 -14.41 -10.34 -5.03
CA GLY A 91 -14.22 -9.86 -3.67
C GLY A 91 -12.82 -10.14 -3.11
N GLY A 92 -12.14 -11.19 -3.60
CA GLY A 92 -10.83 -11.58 -3.10
C GLY A 92 -9.67 -11.05 -3.93
N ALA A 93 -9.67 -11.34 -5.24
CA ALA A 93 -8.56 -10.91 -6.09
C ALA A 93 -8.54 -9.39 -6.36
N ALA A 94 -9.66 -8.69 -6.21
CA ALA A 94 -9.70 -7.24 -6.28
C ALA A 94 -8.87 -6.57 -5.18
N ASP A 95 -8.70 -7.22 -4.01
CA ASP A 95 -7.92 -6.68 -2.89
C ASP A 95 -6.45 -6.43 -3.24
N ALA A 96 -5.82 -7.37 -3.93
CA ALA A 96 -4.43 -7.20 -4.37
C ALA A 96 -4.29 -6.07 -5.41
N ARG A 97 -5.28 -5.89 -6.31
CA ARG A 97 -5.30 -4.79 -7.29
C ARG A 97 -5.56 -3.46 -6.61
N TRP A 98 -6.48 -3.44 -5.66
CA TRP A 98 -6.72 -2.28 -4.80
C TRP A 98 -5.45 -1.87 -4.07
N HIS A 99 -4.78 -2.80 -3.39
CA HIS A 99 -3.56 -2.60 -2.62
C HIS A 99 -2.44 -2.00 -3.50
N GLU A 100 -2.08 -2.67 -4.59
CA GLU A 100 -0.98 -2.28 -5.46
C GLU A 100 -1.23 -0.97 -6.21
N CYS A 101 -2.46 -0.79 -6.72
CA CYS A 101 -2.86 0.48 -7.37
C CYS A 101 -3.04 1.62 -6.34
N GLY A 102 -3.35 1.30 -5.08
CA GLY A 102 -3.36 2.25 -3.97
C GLY A 102 -1.99 2.89 -3.74
N HIS A 103 -0.92 2.09 -3.80
CA HIS A 103 0.47 2.57 -3.82
C HIS A 103 0.82 3.31 -5.11
N GLY A 104 0.07 3.10 -6.20
CA GLY A 104 0.37 3.65 -7.51
C GLY A 104 1.56 2.96 -8.19
N THR A 105 1.91 1.74 -7.81
CA THR A 105 3.09 0.98 -8.26
C THR A 105 2.80 -0.02 -9.38
N ALA A 106 1.53 -0.45 -9.55
CA ALA A 106 1.15 -1.41 -10.58
C ALA A 106 1.52 -0.92 -12.00
N PHE A 107 1.04 0.26 -12.36
CA PHE A 107 1.27 0.88 -13.67
C PHE A 107 2.27 2.04 -13.56
N ALA A 108 3.00 2.30 -14.63
CA ALA A 108 3.73 3.56 -14.78
C ALA A 108 2.76 4.75 -14.96
N SER A 109 1.57 4.51 -15.54
CA SER A 109 0.50 5.49 -15.68
C SER A 109 -0.26 5.71 -14.37
N ARG A 110 -0.21 6.93 -13.83
CA ARG A 110 -0.99 7.32 -12.66
C ARG A 110 -2.49 7.12 -12.87
N ARG A 111 -3.01 7.55 -14.03
CA ARG A 111 -4.45 7.43 -14.36
C ARG A 111 -4.90 5.96 -14.37
N ALA A 112 -4.08 5.05 -14.90
CA ALA A 112 -4.40 3.63 -14.89
C ALA A 112 -4.47 3.07 -13.46
N ASN A 113 -3.51 3.42 -12.59
CA ASN A 113 -3.59 3.07 -11.16
C ASN A 113 -4.86 3.60 -10.52
N ASP A 114 -5.20 4.89 -10.72
CA ASP A 114 -6.35 5.52 -10.08
C ASP A 114 -7.69 4.89 -10.54
N VAL A 115 -7.82 4.54 -11.83
CA VAL A 115 -9.03 3.88 -12.36
C VAL A 115 -9.19 2.49 -11.78
N VAL A 116 -8.14 1.64 -11.82
CA VAL A 116 -8.21 0.28 -11.26
C VAL A 116 -8.43 0.34 -9.76
N TYR A 117 -7.78 1.27 -9.06
CA TYR A 117 -7.97 1.49 -7.63
C TYR A 117 -9.43 1.86 -7.28
N ALA A 118 -10.05 2.77 -8.02
CA ALA A 118 -11.43 3.20 -7.79
C ALA A 118 -12.43 2.03 -8.00
N VAL A 119 -12.24 1.25 -9.09
CA VAL A 119 -13.07 0.07 -9.37
C VAL A 119 -12.91 -0.98 -8.27
N ALA A 120 -11.68 -1.32 -7.91
CA ALA A 120 -11.40 -2.30 -6.86
C ALA A 120 -11.90 -1.81 -5.48
N SER A 121 -11.81 -0.50 -5.18
CA SER A 121 -12.37 0.07 -3.96
C SER A 121 -13.89 -0.12 -3.87
N PHE A 122 -14.62 0.08 -4.98
CA PHE A 122 -16.05 -0.21 -5.06
C PHE A 122 -16.32 -1.71 -4.83
N MET A 123 -15.57 -2.59 -5.50
CA MET A 123 -15.71 -4.04 -5.37
C MET A 123 -15.48 -4.54 -3.93
N LEU A 124 -14.69 -3.81 -3.13
CA LEU A 124 -14.40 -4.13 -1.73
C LEU A 124 -15.25 -3.31 -0.74
N TRP A 125 -16.12 -2.43 -1.22
CA TRP A 125 -16.89 -1.49 -0.42
C TRP A 125 -16.04 -0.52 0.42
N ARG A 126 -14.83 -0.24 -0.01
CA ARG A 126 -13.89 0.67 0.65
C ARG A 126 -13.94 2.07 0.04
N GLY A 127 -13.97 3.12 0.88
CA GLY A 127 -13.83 4.51 0.41
C GLY A 127 -12.39 4.77 -0.06
N PRO A 128 -12.15 5.13 -1.34
CA PRO A 128 -10.80 5.21 -1.90
C PRO A 128 -9.85 6.11 -1.11
N THR A 129 -10.30 7.32 -0.77
CA THR A 129 -9.47 8.29 -0.04
C THR A 129 -9.16 7.83 1.38
N LEU A 130 -10.18 7.42 2.14
CA LEU A 130 -9.98 6.94 3.52
C LEU A 130 -9.00 5.77 3.57
N TRP A 131 -9.21 4.76 2.71
CA TRP A 131 -8.38 3.56 2.73
C TRP A 131 -6.97 3.79 2.21
N ARG A 132 -6.76 4.76 1.32
CA ARG A 132 -5.40 5.16 0.93
C ARG A 132 -4.64 5.77 2.11
N TRP A 133 -5.27 6.61 2.92
CA TRP A 133 -4.67 7.18 4.13
C TRP A 133 -4.46 6.12 5.23
N SER A 134 -5.45 5.23 5.44
CA SER A 134 -5.31 4.09 6.36
C SER A 134 -4.12 3.22 6.00
N HIS A 135 -4.02 2.83 4.73
CA HIS A 135 -2.95 1.97 4.25
C HIS A 135 -1.57 2.64 4.30
N HIS A 136 -1.50 3.95 4.05
CA HIS A 136 -0.27 4.70 4.31
C HIS A 136 0.12 4.68 5.79
N ARG A 137 -0.84 4.87 6.70
CA ARG A 137 -0.60 4.76 8.13
C ARG A 137 -0.15 3.34 8.51
N HIS A 138 -0.73 2.31 7.93
CA HIS A 138 -0.30 0.93 8.12
C HIS A 138 1.18 0.73 7.75
N HIS A 139 1.67 1.30 6.66
CA HIS A 139 3.09 1.23 6.28
C HIS A 139 4.02 2.06 7.19
N THR A 140 3.55 3.14 7.79
CA THR A 140 4.36 3.96 8.71
C THR A 140 4.42 3.38 10.12
N ASP A 141 3.32 2.76 10.55
CA ASP A 141 3.11 2.31 11.92
C ASP A 141 2.68 0.83 11.94
N THR A 142 3.29 -0.01 11.10
CA THR A 142 2.90 -1.41 10.87
C THR A 142 2.82 -2.19 12.18
N ILE A 143 1.61 -2.67 12.52
CA ILE A 143 1.33 -3.47 13.74
C ILE A 143 1.74 -2.75 15.04
N ILE A 144 1.75 -1.41 15.03
CA ILE A 144 1.87 -0.62 16.26
C ILE A 144 0.48 -0.40 16.84
N VAL A 145 0.26 -0.92 18.04
CA VAL A 145 -1.06 -0.93 18.71
C VAL A 145 -1.52 0.50 19.00
N GLY A 146 -2.77 0.79 18.66
CA GLY A 146 -3.35 2.14 18.78
C GLY A 146 -2.93 3.12 17.68
N ARG A 147 -2.11 2.69 16.72
CA ARG A 147 -1.64 3.51 15.59
C ARG A 147 -2.03 2.95 14.24
N ASP A 148 -1.94 1.63 14.07
CA ASP A 148 -2.27 0.94 12.84
C ASP A 148 -3.76 0.58 12.80
N ALA A 149 -4.49 1.18 11.86
CA ALA A 149 -5.92 0.95 11.65
C ALA A 149 -6.22 -0.41 10.98
N GLU A 150 -5.21 -1.09 10.43
CA GLU A 150 -5.38 -2.33 9.68
C GLU A 150 -5.07 -3.60 10.49
N ILE A 151 -4.86 -3.48 11.81
CA ILE A 151 -4.75 -4.65 12.71
C ILE A 151 -6.11 -5.36 12.79
N ALA A 152 -6.28 -6.38 11.97
CA ALA A 152 -7.55 -7.09 11.86
C ALA A 152 -7.86 -8.01 13.06
N PHE A 153 -6.83 -8.49 13.76
CA PHE A 153 -6.96 -9.50 14.81
C PHE A 153 -6.14 -9.11 16.04
N GLY A 154 -6.81 -8.48 16.99
CA GLY A 154 -6.21 -8.10 18.28
C GLY A 154 -5.94 -9.30 19.20
N ARG A 155 -5.15 -9.10 20.24
CA ARG A 155 -4.80 -10.13 21.26
C ARG A 155 -5.59 -9.93 22.54
N PRO A 156 -6.14 -11.00 23.13
CA PRO A 156 -6.17 -12.39 22.65
C PRO A 156 -7.09 -12.56 21.44
N PRO A 157 -6.69 -13.35 20.42
CA PRO A 157 -7.49 -13.53 19.21
C PRO A 157 -8.74 -14.39 19.51
N SER A 158 -9.86 -14.04 18.88
CA SER A 158 -11.08 -14.83 18.91
C SER A 158 -11.16 -15.70 17.64
N LEU A 159 -11.00 -17.01 17.78
CA LEU A 159 -11.11 -17.93 16.64
C LEU A 159 -12.50 -17.88 15.98
N VAL A 160 -13.56 -17.64 16.78
CA VAL A 160 -14.92 -17.48 16.25
C VAL A 160 -15.01 -16.21 15.41
N ARG A 161 -14.49 -15.07 15.89
CA ARG A 161 -14.48 -13.83 15.10
C ARG A 161 -13.65 -13.98 13.84
N THR A 162 -12.52 -14.68 13.90
CA THR A 162 -11.68 -14.98 12.71
C THR A 162 -12.43 -15.84 11.70
N ALA A 163 -13.14 -16.88 12.14
CA ALA A 163 -13.96 -17.71 11.27
C ALA A 163 -15.14 -16.92 10.66
N VAL A 164 -15.77 -16.04 11.42
CA VAL A 164 -16.82 -15.13 10.91
C VAL A 164 -16.24 -14.11 9.94
N ALA A 165 -15.03 -13.59 10.18
CA ALA A 165 -14.37 -12.67 9.26
C ALA A 165 -14.10 -13.31 7.88
N LEU A 166 -13.79 -14.61 7.82
CA LEU A 166 -13.66 -15.35 6.55
C LEU A 166 -14.97 -15.38 5.72
N THR A 167 -16.14 -15.22 6.33
CA THR A 167 -17.40 -15.15 5.58
C THR A 167 -17.75 -13.75 5.11
N ASN A 168 -17.08 -12.72 5.63
CA ASN A 168 -17.36 -11.29 5.44
C ASN A 168 -18.81 -10.84 5.68
N VAL A 169 -19.65 -11.70 6.26
CA VAL A 169 -21.08 -11.39 6.55
C VAL A 169 -21.24 -10.28 7.58
N ARG A 170 -20.22 -10.02 8.38
CA ARG A 170 -20.19 -8.92 9.35
C ARG A 170 -19.46 -7.70 8.76
N GLY A 171 -18.31 -7.88 8.17
CA GLY A 171 -17.50 -6.80 7.65
C GLY A 171 -18.18 -6.04 6.50
N GLY A 172 -18.83 -6.75 5.58
CA GLY A 172 -19.57 -6.13 4.48
C GLY A 172 -20.67 -5.15 4.96
N PRO A 173 -21.63 -5.55 5.81
CA PRO A 173 -22.63 -4.64 6.37
C PRO A 173 -22.04 -3.48 7.19
N GLU A 174 -20.97 -3.70 7.97
CA GLU A 174 -20.27 -2.64 8.69
C GLU A 174 -19.67 -1.59 7.75
N MET A 175 -19.05 -2.05 6.63
CA MET A 175 -18.53 -1.15 5.59
C MET A 175 -19.65 -0.39 4.89
N LEU A 176 -20.75 -1.04 4.52
CA LEU A 176 -21.92 -0.38 3.93
C LEU A 176 -22.47 0.71 4.85
N TRP A 177 -22.62 0.39 6.15
CA TRP A 177 -23.07 1.35 7.15
C TRP A 177 -22.12 2.55 7.29
N ARG A 178 -20.79 2.32 7.24
CA ARG A 178 -19.78 3.38 7.22
C ARG A 178 -19.98 4.28 6.00
N GLN A 179 -20.16 3.72 4.81
CA GLN A 179 -20.40 4.49 3.58
C GLN A 179 -21.69 5.32 3.65
N LEU A 180 -22.77 4.78 4.20
CA LEU A 180 -24.04 5.51 4.40
C LEU A 180 -23.86 6.72 5.33
N ARG A 181 -23.12 6.53 6.45
CA ARG A 181 -22.80 7.63 7.39
C ARG A 181 -21.94 8.71 6.71
N HIS A 182 -20.90 8.32 6.01
CA HIS A 182 -20.01 9.25 5.30
C HIS A 182 -20.77 10.02 4.21
N ALA A 183 -21.64 9.35 3.44
CA ALA A 183 -22.49 10.00 2.43
C ALA A 183 -23.43 11.06 3.04
N ALA A 184 -23.90 10.84 4.27
CA ALA A 184 -24.66 11.79 5.07
C ALA A 184 -23.79 12.92 5.70
N GLY A 185 -22.50 12.96 5.43
CA GLY A 185 -21.56 13.93 5.98
C GLY A 185 -21.08 13.62 7.41
N ARG A 186 -21.34 12.41 7.93
CA ARG A 186 -20.96 11.99 9.30
C ARG A 186 -19.73 11.09 9.22
N LEU A 187 -18.55 11.70 9.21
CA LEU A 187 -17.27 10.97 9.26
C LEU A 187 -17.11 10.31 10.63
N ASP A 188 -16.53 9.11 10.65
CA ASP A 188 -16.17 8.40 11.89
C ASP A 188 -14.81 8.86 12.41
N THR A 189 -14.44 8.39 13.60
CA THR A 189 -13.21 8.75 14.29
C THR A 189 -11.97 8.40 13.47
N ASP A 190 -11.97 7.25 12.78
CA ASP A 190 -10.85 6.84 11.95
C ASP A 190 -10.66 7.78 10.76
N ALA A 191 -11.76 8.18 10.10
CA ALA A 191 -11.70 9.12 8.99
C ALA A 191 -11.23 10.52 9.45
N LEU A 192 -11.59 10.95 10.65
CA LEU A 192 -11.16 12.22 11.22
C LEU A 192 -9.69 12.21 11.66
N ASP A 193 -9.17 11.07 12.12
CA ASP A 193 -7.77 10.94 12.53
C ASP A 193 -6.83 10.73 11.34
N LEU A 194 -7.21 9.83 10.42
CA LEU A 194 -6.35 9.42 9.31
C LEU A 194 -6.32 10.44 8.17
N VAL A 195 -7.48 11.01 7.83
CA VAL A 195 -7.63 11.83 6.61
C VAL A 195 -7.47 13.32 6.94
N PRO A 196 -6.62 14.06 6.21
CA PRO A 196 -6.53 15.51 6.36
C PRO A 196 -7.87 16.19 6.12
N ALA A 197 -8.16 17.28 6.84
CA ALA A 197 -9.41 18.02 6.74
C ALA A 197 -9.70 18.52 5.31
N SER A 198 -8.65 18.82 4.53
CA SER A 198 -8.75 19.18 3.11
C SER A 198 -9.44 18.12 2.25
N ASP A 199 -9.28 16.84 2.61
CA ASP A 199 -9.79 15.69 1.86
C ASP A 199 -11.13 15.16 2.40
N HIS A 200 -11.67 15.68 3.50
CA HIS A 200 -12.94 15.23 4.08
C HIS A 200 -14.09 15.34 3.08
N ARG A 201 -14.15 16.45 2.28
CA ARG A 201 -15.19 16.60 1.23
C ARG A 201 -15.08 15.50 0.18
N ARG A 202 -13.87 15.08 -0.16
CA ARG A 202 -13.65 14.01 -1.12
C ARG A 202 -14.14 12.66 -0.57
N VAL A 203 -13.86 12.33 0.68
CA VAL A 203 -14.40 11.11 1.35
C VAL A 203 -15.94 11.10 1.28
N ILE A 204 -16.58 12.24 1.60
CA ILE A 204 -18.04 12.36 1.54
C ILE A 204 -18.58 12.17 0.12
N THR A 205 -17.92 12.77 -0.87
CA THR A 205 -18.33 12.67 -2.28
C THR A 205 -18.18 11.24 -2.80
N GLU A 206 -17.06 10.57 -2.51
CA GLU A 206 -16.82 9.17 -2.85
C GLU A 206 -17.88 8.25 -2.24
N ALA A 207 -18.23 8.48 -0.97
CA ALA A 207 -19.29 7.73 -0.28
C ALA A 207 -20.67 7.95 -0.92
N ARG A 208 -20.99 9.18 -1.36
CA ARG A 208 -22.24 9.47 -2.09
C ARG A 208 -22.31 8.75 -3.43
N VAL A 209 -21.20 8.74 -4.19
CA VAL A 209 -21.12 7.99 -5.46
C VAL A 209 -21.33 6.50 -5.20
N PHE A 210 -20.66 5.94 -4.18
CA PHE A 210 -20.84 4.55 -3.78
C PHE A 210 -22.31 4.23 -3.45
N VAL A 211 -22.93 5.03 -2.58
CA VAL A 211 -24.34 4.84 -2.18
C VAL A 211 -25.29 4.98 -3.37
N ALA A 212 -25.01 5.90 -4.31
CA ALA A 212 -25.80 6.04 -5.52
C ALA A 212 -25.73 4.79 -6.41
N ILE A 213 -24.54 4.20 -6.59
CA ILE A 213 -24.38 2.96 -7.35
C ILE A 213 -25.12 1.80 -6.67
N VAL A 214 -24.95 1.62 -5.36
CA VAL A 214 -25.66 0.58 -4.61
C VAL A 214 -27.17 0.78 -4.67
N GLY A 215 -27.64 2.04 -4.53
CA GLY A 215 -29.05 2.40 -4.68
C GLY A 215 -29.60 2.04 -6.07
N ALA A 216 -28.84 2.34 -7.14
CA ALA A 216 -29.21 1.95 -8.50
C ALA A 216 -29.33 0.43 -8.67
N VAL A 217 -28.41 -0.34 -8.06
CA VAL A 217 -28.50 -1.82 -8.06
C VAL A 217 -29.76 -2.31 -7.32
N VAL A 218 -30.08 -1.72 -6.16
CA VAL A 218 -31.31 -2.04 -5.41
C VAL A 218 -32.56 -1.73 -6.25
N VAL A 219 -32.62 -0.56 -6.87
CA VAL A 219 -33.72 -0.21 -7.78
C VAL A 219 -33.83 -1.21 -8.93
N TRP A 220 -32.69 -1.60 -9.51
CA TRP A 220 -32.70 -2.62 -10.56
C TRP A 220 -33.23 -3.97 -10.04
N CYS A 221 -32.86 -4.42 -8.85
CA CYS A 221 -33.42 -5.63 -8.24
C CYS A 221 -34.95 -5.55 -8.11
N VAL A 222 -35.49 -4.41 -7.67
CA VAL A 222 -36.94 -4.21 -7.50
C VAL A 222 -37.64 -4.23 -8.88
N LEU A 223 -37.13 -3.51 -9.87
CA LEU A 223 -37.71 -3.45 -11.21
C LEU A 223 -37.65 -4.80 -11.94
N ALA A 224 -36.60 -5.56 -11.72
CA ALA A 224 -36.43 -6.88 -12.29
C ALA A 224 -37.18 -8.00 -11.53
N GLY A 225 -37.73 -7.69 -10.35
CA GLY A 225 -38.30 -8.71 -9.44
C GLY A 225 -37.29 -9.81 -9.04
N SER A 226 -35.99 -9.47 -8.98
CA SER A 226 -34.91 -10.43 -8.83
C SER A 226 -33.74 -9.87 -8.03
N ILE A 227 -33.12 -10.68 -7.17
CA ILE A 227 -31.91 -10.33 -6.44
C ILE A 227 -30.63 -10.45 -7.30
N LEU A 228 -30.73 -11.00 -8.52
CA LEU A 228 -29.57 -11.27 -9.37
C LEU A 228 -28.66 -10.04 -9.60
N PRO A 229 -29.17 -8.82 -9.89
CA PRO A 229 -28.28 -7.66 -10.02
C PRO A 229 -27.38 -7.47 -8.80
N ALA A 230 -27.91 -7.64 -7.60
CA ALA A 230 -27.12 -7.54 -6.37
C ALA A 230 -26.15 -8.71 -6.17
N LEU A 231 -26.48 -9.92 -6.63
CA LEU A 231 -25.56 -11.06 -6.57
C LEU A 231 -24.36 -10.90 -7.51
N PHE A 232 -24.50 -10.12 -8.60
CA PHE A 232 -23.39 -9.83 -9.51
C PHE A 232 -22.67 -8.51 -9.20
N ILE A 233 -23.34 -7.53 -8.60
CA ILE A 233 -22.77 -6.21 -8.33
C ILE A 233 -22.90 -5.90 -6.85
N GLY A 234 -21.78 -5.82 -6.14
CA GLY A 234 -21.71 -5.56 -4.71
C GLY A 234 -21.83 -6.81 -3.83
N GLY A 235 -22.82 -7.67 -4.05
CA GLY A 235 -22.98 -8.93 -3.29
C GLY A 235 -21.75 -9.85 -3.27
N PRO A 236 -20.97 -9.95 -4.35
CA PRO A 236 -19.74 -10.74 -4.32
C PRO A 236 -18.72 -10.31 -3.27
N THR A 237 -18.76 -9.06 -2.83
CA THR A 237 -17.95 -8.59 -1.70
C THR A 237 -18.22 -9.42 -0.43
N ILE A 238 -19.46 -9.85 -0.22
CA ILE A 238 -19.85 -10.64 0.95
C ILE A 238 -19.42 -12.11 0.75
N TYR A 239 -19.93 -12.79 -0.27
CA TYR A 239 -19.71 -14.21 -0.42
C TYR A 239 -18.34 -14.58 -1.02
N GLY A 240 -17.61 -13.62 -1.62
CA GLY A 240 -16.26 -13.80 -2.15
C GLY A 240 -15.14 -13.19 -1.30
N GLY A 241 -15.50 -12.41 -0.26
CA GLY A 241 -14.53 -11.74 0.60
C GLY A 241 -13.64 -12.67 1.43
N TRP A 242 -13.98 -13.95 1.53
CA TRP A 242 -13.17 -14.92 2.26
C TRP A 242 -11.71 -14.98 1.78
N LEU A 243 -11.46 -14.77 0.48
CA LEU A 243 -10.13 -14.92 -0.10
C LEU A 243 -9.20 -13.77 0.31
N PHE A 244 -9.69 -12.51 0.42
CA PHE A 244 -8.85 -11.43 0.91
C PHE A 244 -8.49 -11.61 2.40
N VAL A 245 -9.41 -12.12 3.23
CA VAL A 245 -9.11 -12.47 4.63
C VAL A 245 -8.10 -13.61 4.68
N PHE A 246 -8.29 -14.62 3.83
CA PHE A 246 -7.36 -15.73 3.70
C PHE A 246 -5.94 -15.25 3.36
N PHE A 247 -5.75 -14.39 2.38
CA PHE A 247 -4.44 -13.83 2.09
C PHE A 247 -3.94 -12.87 3.19
N GLY A 248 -4.81 -12.01 3.72
CA GLY A 248 -4.47 -11.05 4.76
C GLY A 248 -3.93 -11.69 6.05
N LEU A 249 -4.46 -12.86 6.45
CA LEU A 249 -3.92 -13.60 7.59
C LEU A 249 -2.45 -14.00 7.39
N THR A 250 -2.01 -14.25 6.17
CA THR A 250 -0.62 -14.60 5.90
C THR A 250 0.36 -13.44 6.08
N GLN A 251 -0.13 -12.21 6.16
CA GLN A 251 0.71 -11.01 6.27
C GLN A 251 1.33 -10.86 7.67
N HIS A 252 0.49 -10.70 8.68
CA HIS A 252 0.91 -10.27 10.03
C HIS A 252 0.39 -11.15 11.17
N ALA A 253 -0.61 -12.04 10.92
CA ALA A 253 -1.32 -12.71 12.00
C ALA A 253 -0.39 -13.52 12.92
N GLY A 254 -0.49 -13.27 14.24
CA GLY A 254 0.28 -13.96 15.28
C GLY A 254 1.73 -13.49 15.44
N LEU A 255 2.21 -12.54 14.63
CA LEU A 255 3.57 -11.99 14.72
C LEU A 255 3.67 -10.90 15.79
N ARG A 256 4.88 -10.39 16.02
CA ARG A 256 5.17 -9.39 17.06
C ARG A 256 4.48 -8.07 16.76
N GLU A 257 3.96 -7.45 17.80
CA GLU A 257 3.41 -6.09 17.78
C GLU A 257 4.44 -5.12 18.40
N ASP A 258 4.28 -3.82 18.12
CA ASP A 258 5.07 -2.74 18.72
C ASP A 258 6.58 -2.88 18.50
N VAL A 259 7.00 -3.18 17.28
CA VAL A 259 8.42 -3.28 16.87
C VAL A 259 8.69 -2.47 15.60
N LEU A 260 9.92 -1.98 15.49
CA LEU A 260 10.40 -1.16 14.37
C LEU A 260 11.25 -1.98 13.36
N ASP A 261 10.89 -3.24 13.19
CA ASP A 261 11.57 -4.15 12.27
C ASP A 261 10.56 -5.12 11.66
N HIS A 262 10.28 -4.94 10.36
CA HIS A 262 9.32 -5.76 9.63
C HIS A 262 9.64 -7.26 9.62
N ARG A 263 10.89 -7.65 9.88
CA ARG A 263 11.28 -9.06 9.96
C ARG A 263 10.59 -9.80 11.10
N TYR A 264 10.13 -9.08 12.12
CA TYR A 264 9.40 -9.64 13.26
C TYR A 264 7.87 -9.56 13.11
N ASN A 265 7.32 -8.63 12.30
CA ASN A 265 5.90 -8.39 12.22
C ASN A 265 5.27 -8.70 10.85
N SER A 266 6.05 -9.09 9.85
CA SER A 266 5.57 -9.40 8.49
C SER A 266 6.13 -10.74 7.98
N ARG A 267 5.42 -11.38 7.03
CA ARG A 267 5.81 -12.69 6.46
C ARG A 267 6.08 -12.61 4.98
N THR A 268 6.97 -13.49 4.54
CA THR A 268 7.06 -13.99 3.16
C THR A 268 6.58 -15.43 3.13
N VAL A 269 5.72 -15.78 2.18
CA VAL A 269 5.14 -17.12 2.04
C VAL A 269 5.30 -17.61 0.60
N HIS A 270 5.92 -18.76 0.39
CA HIS A 270 5.92 -19.37 -0.94
C HIS A 270 4.52 -19.88 -1.29
N MET A 271 3.95 -19.35 -2.36
CA MET A 271 2.62 -19.70 -2.84
C MET A 271 2.68 -20.30 -4.25
N ASN A 272 1.68 -21.11 -4.60
CA ASN A 272 1.53 -21.64 -5.94
C ASN A 272 1.25 -20.50 -6.97
N PRO A 273 1.47 -20.76 -8.28
CA PRO A 273 1.31 -19.71 -9.32
C PRO A 273 -0.08 -19.07 -9.37
N VAL A 274 -1.15 -19.84 -9.06
CA VAL A 274 -2.53 -19.33 -9.05
C VAL A 274 -2.71 -18.30 -7.92
N PHE A 275 -2.27 -18.64 -6.71
CA PHE A 275 -2.33 -17.71 -5.58
C PHE A 275 -1.44 -16.49 -5.80
N ARG A 276 -0.24 -16.67 -6.35
CA ARG A 276 0.64 -15.54 -6.70
C ARG A 276 0.00 -14.58 -7.70
N PHE A 277 -0.73 -15.10 -8.70
CA PHE A 277 -1.47 -14.27 -9.65
C PHE A 277 -2.66 -13.56 -9.00
N LEU A 278 -3.48 -14.28 -8.24
CA LEU A 278 -4.64 -13.70 -7.56
C LEU A 278 -4.22 -12.63 -6.54
N TYR A 279 -3.09 -12.85 -5.88
CA TYR A 279 -2.55 -11.98 -4.83
C TYR A 279 -1.49 -11.01 -5.34
N LEU A 280 -1.19 -10.94 -6.65
CA LEU A 280 -0.18 -10.08 -7.28
C LEU A 280 1.17 -10.13 -6.53
N ASN A 281 1.72 -11.32 -6.31
CA ASN A 281 2.96 -11.55 -5.55
C ASN A 281 3.02 -10.89 -4.16
N MET A 282 1.89 -10.44 -3.60
CA MET A 282 1.82 -9.85 -2.27
C MET A 282 2.06 -10.88 -1.14
N ASN A 283 2.31 -12.13 -1.51
CA ASN A 283 2.89 -13.16 -0.66
C ASN A 283 4.34 -12.85 -0.22
N HIS A 284 5.02 -11.89 -0.88
CA HIS A 284 6.27 -11.24 -0.45
C HIS A 284 5.96 -9.97 0.35
N HIS A 285 5.12 -10.11 1.38
CA HIS A 285 4.60 -8.96 2.12
C HIS A 285 5.65 -8.28 3.00
N LEU A 286 6.62 -9.04 3.50
CA LEU A 286 7.77 -8.52 4.24
C LEU A 286 8.59 -7.55 3.36
N GLU A 287 8.94 -7.98 2.15
CA GLU A 287 9.70 -7.19 1.19
C GLU A 287 8.92 -5.95 0.74
N HIS A 288 7.60 -6.11 0.59
CA HIS A 288 6.71 -5.02 0.25
C HIS A 288 6.69 -3.92 1.33
N HIS A 289 6.63 -4.28 2.61
CA HIS A 289 6.73 -3.30 3.70
C HIS A 289 8.06 -2.59 3.77
N MET A 290 9.16 -3.29 3.47
CA MET A 290 10.50 -2.69 3.44
C MET A 290 10.71 -1.76 2.25
N PHE A 291 10.16 -2.11 1.09
CA PHE A 291 10.33 -1.36 -0.16
C PHE A 291 9.00 -1.20 -0.93
N PRO A 292 8.04 -0.45 -0.39
CA PRO A 292 6.68 -0.36 -0.95
C PRO A 292 6.62 0.36 -2.31
N SER A 293 7.72 0.96 -2.75
CA SER A 293 7.87 1.54 -4.10
C SER A 293 8.24 0.52 -5.18
N VAL A 294 8.61 -0.71 -4.79
CA VAL A 294 8.91 -1.79 -5.73
C VAL A 294 7.59 -2.43 -6.18
N PRO A 295 7.29 -2.46 -7.49
CA PRO A 295 6.03 -3.00 -7.99
C PRO A 295 5.93 -4.52 -7.77
N TYR A 296 4.71 -5.02 -7.62
CA TYR A 296 4.39 -6.43 -7.34
C TYR A 296 5.16 -7.44 -8.19
N HIS A 297 5.38 -7.12 -9.47
CA HIS A 297 6.05 -8.03 -10.39
C HIS A 297 7.56 -8.16 -10.14
N ALA A 298 8.16 -7.23 -9.40
CA ALA A 298 9.56 -7.23 -9.03
C ALA A 298 9.83 -7.73 -7.60
N LEU A 299 8.79 -7.92 -6.78
CA LEU A 299 8.92 -8.43 -5.40
C LEU A 299 9.67 -9.78 -5.30
N PRO A 300 9.44 -10.76 -6.20
CA PRO A 300 10.24 -12.00 -6.14
C PRO A 300 11.74 -11.75 -6.35
N ALA A 301 12.10 -10.88 -7.31
CA ALA A 301 13.50 -10.55 -7.56
C ALA A 301 14.11 -9.68 -6.44
N LEU A 302 13.29 -8.87 -5.76
CA LEU A 302 13.71 -8.17 -4.54
C LEU A 302 13.98 -9.16 -3.41
N HIS A 303 13.11 -10.18 -3.22
CA HIS A 303 13.33 -11.24 -2.24
C HIS A 303 14.68 -11.92 -2.46
N ASP A 304 14.95 -12.35 -3.70
CA ASP A 304 16.21 -13.02 -4.05
C ASP A 304 17.45 -12.16 -3.73
N GLU A 305 17.34 -10.84 -3.91
CA GLU A 305 18.43 -9.88 -3.70
C GLU A 305 18.77 -9.67 -2.21
N ILE A 306 17.76 -9.76 -1.32
CA ILE A 306 17.93 -9.46 0.11
C ILE A 306 17.68 -10.66 1.02
N ALA A 307 17.48 -11.87 0.46
CA ALA A 307 17.07 -13.07 1.18
C ALA A 307 17.95 -13.41 2.39
N GLU A 308 19.27 -13.21 2.28
CA GLU A 308 20.23 -13.48 3.36
C GLU A 308 20.05 -12.56 4.59
N GLN A 309 19.33 -11.45 4.42
CA GLN A 309 19.05 -10.47 5.48
C GLN A 309 17.65 -10.66 6.07
N LEU A 310 16.84 -11.58 5.53
CA LEU A 310 15.46 -11.84 5.92
C LEU A 310 15.34 -13.14 6.72
N PRO A 311 14.34 -13.28 7.61
CA PRO A 311 13.98 -14.55 8.16
C PRO A 311 13.54 -15.51 7.04
N PRO A 312 13.72 -16.83 7.20
CA PRO A 312 13.30 -17.80 6.21
C PRO A 312 11.82 -17.64 5.84
N ALA A 313 11.53 -17.60 4.52
CA ALA A 313 10.17 -17.59 4.04
C ALA A 313 9.42 -18.87 4.44
N SER A 314 8.13 -18.77 4.74
CA SER A 314 7.30 -19.95 4.94
C SER A 314 7.26 -20.80 3.66
N PRO A 315 7.64 -22.08 3.69
CA PRO A 315 7.87 -22.88 2.47
C PRO A 315 6.58 -23.19 1.70
N SER A 316 5.41 -22.97 2.31
CA SER A 316 4.13 -23.11 1.64
C SER A 316 3.02 -22.37 2.38
N THR A 317 1.90 -22.10 1.68
CA THR A 317 0.68 -21.57 2.29
C THR A 317 0.20 -22.45 3.46
N TRP A 318 0.29 -23.78 3.32
CA TRP A 318 -0.10 -24.70 4.38
C TRP A 318 0.76 -24.56 5.64
N THR A 319 2.08 -24.46 5.47
CA THR A 319 3.01 -24.27 6.59
C THR A 319 2.75 -22.95 7.31
N ALA A 320 2.53 -21.88 6.56
CA ALA A 320 2.17 -20.57 7.11
C ALA A 320 0.88 -20.66 7.93
N TYR A 321 -0.16 -21.30 7.40
CA TYR A 321 -1.44 -21.46 8.12
C TYR A 321 -1.32 -22.32 9.36
N ARG A 322 -0.54 -23.39 9.32
CA ARG A 322 -0.25 -24.22 10.51
C ARG A 322 0.39 -23.36 11.62
N GLU A 323 1.37 -22.55 11.27
CA GLU A 323 2.00 -21.60 12.21
C GLU A 323 0.96 -20.60 12.76
N ILE A 324 0.20 -19.93 11.88
CA ILE A 324 -0.81 -18.93 12.24
C ILE A 324 -1.84 -19.50 13.23
N VAL A 325 -2.45 -20.63 12.89
CA VAL A 325 -3.48 -21.26 13.73
C VAL A 325 -2.89 -21.69 15.09
N THR A 326 -1.70 -22.29 15.08
CA THR A 326 -1.04 -22.70 16.31
C THR A 326 -0.70 -21.50 17.19
N THR A 327 -0.20 -20.41 16.60
CA THR A 327 0.14 -19.18 17.32
C THR A 327 -1.11 -18.53 17.88
N MET A 328 -2.15 -18.35 17.08
CA MET A 328 -3.42 -17.78 17.55
C MET A 328 -4.07 -18.63 18.68
N TRP A 329 -3.94 -19.96 18.59
CA TRP A 329 -4.40 -20.84 19.67
C TRP A 329 -3.62 -20.61 20.97
N ARG A 330 -2.29 -20.45 20.91
CA ARG A 330 -1.43 -20.14 22.06
C ARG A 330 -1.74 -18.76 22.63
N GLN A 331 -1.88 -17.74 21.77
CA GLN A 331 -2.21 -16.36 22.15
C GLN A 331 -3.55 -16.22 22.87
N ARG A 332 -4.48 -17.17 22.73
CA ARG A 332 -5.72 -17.19 23.55
C ARG A 332 -5.46 -17.42 25.04
N ARG A 333 -4.39 -18.16 25.36
CA ARG A 333 -4.01 -18.48 26.76
C ARG A 333 -2.93 -17.55 27.27
N ASP A 334 -2.01 -17.18 26.39
CA ASP A 334 -0.93 -16.24 26.65
C ASP A 334 -0.91 -15.17 25.54
N PRO A 335 -1.57 -14.02 25.72
CA PRO A 335 -1.58 -12.94 24.74
C PRO A 335 -0.21 -12.37 24.40
N SER A 336 0.81 -12.63 25.23
CA SER A 336 2.20 -12.20 24.95
C SER A 336 2.97 -13.17 24.04
N TYR A 337 2.40 -14.36 23.76
CA TYR A 337 3.05 -15.31 22.87
C TYR A 337 3.20 -14.77 21.45
N GLU A 338 4.35 -14.95 20.86
CA GLU A 338 4.68 -14.54 19.50
C GLU A 338 5.21 -15.74 18.71
N ALA A 339 4.92 -15.78 17.40
CA ALA A 339 5.52 -16.79 16.53
C ALA A 339 7.05 -16.60 16.51
N PRO A 340 7.85 -17.64 16.79
CA PRO A 340 9.31 -17.53 16.70
C PRO A 340 9.78 -17.10 15.32
N ARG A 341 10.75 -16.21 15.27
CA ARG A 341 11.39 -15.74 14.04
C ARG A 341 12.90 -15.90 14.15
N ASP A 342 13.48 -16.61 13.20
CA ASP A 342 14.92 -16.69 13.02
C ASP A 342 15.37 -15.50 12.16
N VAL A 343 15.66 -14.38 12.84
CA VAL A 343 16.03 -13.13 12.17
C VAL A 343 17.54 -13.02 12.11
N PRO A 344 18.15 -12.96 10.91
CA PRO A 344 19.59 -12.80 10.76
C PRO A 344 20.09 -11.54 11.45
N ASN A 345 21.21 -11.65 12.17
CA ASN A 345 21.88 -10.52 12.80
C ASN A 345 22.68 -9.73 11.74
N THR A 346 21.97 -9.07 10.82
CA THR A 346 22.57 -8.25 9.80
C THR A 346 22.42 -6.78 10.16
N PRO A 347 23.48 -5.96 9.99
CA PRO A 347 23.36 -4.52 10.20
C PRO A 347 22.35 -3.95 9.19
N GLY A 348 21.39 -3.20 9.69
CA GLY A 348 20.48 -2.44 8.82
C GLY A 348 21.24 -1.38 8.03
N ARG A 349 20.61 -0.90 6.97
CA ARG A 349 21.13 0.21 6.18
C ARG A 349 21.31 1.41 7.11
N ARG A 350 22.54 1.88 7.22
CA ARG A 350 22.82 3.20 7.82
C ARG A 350 22.30 4.28 6.88
N ALA A 351 21.81 5.38 7.43
CA ALA A 351 21.53 6.58 6.64
C ALA A 351 22.69 6.83 5.66
N PRO A 352 22.43 7.31 4.43
CA PRO A 352 23.45 7.45 3.42
C PRO A 352 24.67 8.14 4.00
N VAL A 353 25.81 7.42 4.05
CA VAL A 353 27.10 8.03 4.31
C VAL A 353 27.30 9.05 3.20
N GLU A 354 27.70 10.25 3.58
CA GLU A 354 28.10 11.37 2.73
C GLU A 354 28.79 10.87 1.44
N GLN A 355 28.01 10.63 0.39
CA GLN A 355 28.56 10.38 -0.94
C GLN A 355 28.86 11.75 -1.54
N GLY A 356 30.15 12.10 -1.47
CA GLY A 356 30.74 13.19 -2.21
C GLY A 356 30.21 14.57 -1.84
N ARG A 357 30.86 15.25 -0.90
CA ARG A 357 30.84 16.70 -0.89
C ARG A 357 31.48 17.17 -2.19
N ASP A 358 30.69 17.31 -3.25
CA ASP A 358 31.10 18.14 -4.38
C ASP A 358 31.12 19.57 -3.84
N ASP A 359 32.31 20.13 -3.68
CA ASP A 359 32.49 21.54 -3.41
C ASP A 359 31.85 22.32 -4.56
N LEU A 360 30.64 22.81 -4.29
CA LEU A 360 29.87 23.55 -5.27
C LEU A 360 30.64 24.79 -5.72
N ARG A 361 31.04 24.86 -6.97
CA ARG A 361 31.65 26.04 -7.55
C ARG A 361 30.62 27.16 -7.64
N ARG A 362 30.62 28.07 -6.64
CA ARG A 362 29.83 29.29 -6.70
C ARG A 362 30.38 30.19 -7.80
N ARG A 363 29.48 30.69 -8.63
CA ARG A 363 29.77 31.70 -9.65
C ARG A 363 29.75 33.10 -8.99
N PRO A 364 30.41 34.13 -9.65
CA PRO A 364 30.39 35.49 -9.13
C PRO A 364 29.01 36.10 -8.95
N ASP A 365 28.01 35.61 -9.70
CA ASP A 365 26.60 36.00 -9.65
C ASP A 365 25.79 35.31 -8.54
N GLY A 366 26.44 34.53 -7.67
CA GLY A 366 25.83 33.81 -6.57
C GLY A 366 25.13 32.47 -6.99
N THR A 367 25.10 32.14 -8.26
CA THR A 367 24.60 30.85 -8.74
C THR A 367 25.64 29.74 -8.56
N VAL A 368 25.19 28.50 -8.66
CA VAL A 368 26.02 27.31 -8.48
C VAL A 368 26.01 26.46 -9.73
N ASP A 369 27.18 26.10 -10.19
CA ASP A 369 27.35 25.15 -11.31
C ASP A 369 27.19 23.71 -10.81
N LEU A 370 26.09 23.07 -11.23
CA LEU A 370 25.71 21.70 -10.87
C LEU A 370 26.23 20.65 -11.86
N GLY A 371 27.04 21.06 -12.84
CA GLY A 371 27.65 20.17 -13.83
C GLY A 371 26.84 19.99 -15.12
N PRO A 372 27.33 19.17 -16.05
CA PRO A 372 26.68 18.99 -17.33
C PRO A 372 25.42 18.10 -17.23
N VAL A 373 24.36 18.48 -17.95
CA VAL A 373 23.11 17.70 -18.02
C VAL A 373 23.37 16.28 -18.55
N ALA A 374 24.30 16.13 -19.49
CA ALA A 374 24.67 14.87 -20.10
C ALA A 374 25.28 13.85 -19.13
N ALA A 375 25.74 14.31 -17.95
CA ALA A 375 26.25 13.43 -16.90
C ALA A 375 25.14 12.72 -16.09
N MET A 376 23.87 13.05 -16.33
CA MET A 376 22.74 12.44 -15.63
C MET A 376 21.75 11.82 -16.60
N SER A 377 21.36 10.58 -16.35
CA SER A 377 20.26 9.90 -17.05
C SER A 377 18.91 10.21 -16.37
N ILE A 378 17.80 10.05 -17.10
CA ILE A 378 16.45 10.19 -16.50
C ILE A 378 16.29 9.21 -15.32
N GLY A 379 15.87 9.72 -14.17
CA GLY A 379 15.77 9.00 -12.92
C GLY A 379 17.00 9.09 -12.02
N ASP A 380 18.12 9.65 -12.52
CA ASP A 380 19.30 9.87 -11.69
C ASP A 380 19.06 10.97 -10.66
N ARG A 381 19.66 10.78 -9.48
CA ARG A 381 19.62 11.68 -8.35
C ARG A 381 21.04 11.89 -7.82
N ARG A 382 21.34 13.11 -7.45
CA ARG A 382 22.62 13.47 -6.85
C ARG A 382 22.39 14.43 -5.70
N ARG A 383 22.92 14.10 -4.52
CA ARG A 383 22.88 14.98 -3.37
C ARG A 383 23.80 16.17 -3.56
N VAL A 384 23.33 17.32 -3.11
CA VAL A 384 24.05 18.61 -3.19
C VAL A 384 23.95 19.27 -1.83
N ASP A 385 25.06 19.48 -1.16
CA ASP A 385 25.08 20.16 0.13
C ASP A 385 24.98 21.69 -0.05
N SER A 386 24.07 22.32 0.67
CA SER A 386 23.90 23.77 0.68
C SER A 386 23.88 24.32 2.08
N ALA A 387 24.07 25.64 2.22
CA ALA A 387 24.04 26.33 3.52
C ALA A 387 22.65 26.24 4.19
N SER A 388 21.58 26.07 3.38
CA SER A 388 20.19 25.94 3.84
C SER A 388 19.76 24.47 4.05
N GLY A 389 20.70 23.53 4.04
CA GLY A 389 20.47 22.10 4.19
C GLY A 389 20.73 21.29 2.93
N PRO A 390 20.59 19.97 3.00
CA PRO A 390 20.86 19.08 1.89
C PRO A 390 19.78 19.22 0.80
N LEU A 391 20.22 19.31 -0.45
CA LEU A 391 19.38 19.34 -1.65
C LEU A 391 19.57 18.08 -2.47
N LEU A 392 18.60 17.77 -3.33
CA LEU A 392 18.62 16.67 -4.26
C LEU A 392 18.43 17.20 -5.68
N LEU A 393 19.45 17.02 -6.51
CA LEU A 393 19.39 17.27 -7.94
C LEU A 393 18.82 16.02 -8.61
N VAL A 394 17.73 16.16 -9.35
CA VAL A 394 17.01 15.05 -9.95
C VAL A 394 16.82 15.27 -11.44
N ARG A 395 17.22 14.30 -12.27
CA ARG A 395 16.91 14.28 -13.71
C ARG A 395 15.56 13.60 -13.93
N HIS A 396 14.57 14.33 -14.41
CA HIS A 396 13.23 13.80 -14.72
C HIS A 396 12.88 13.93 -16.20
N THR A 397 11.72 13.43 -16.64
CA THR A 397 11.35 13.36 -18.07
C THR A 397 11.34 14.73 -18.75
N ASP A 398 10.95 15.79 -18.05
CA ASP A 398 10.77 17.12 -18.64
C ASP A 398 11.97 18.05 -18.38
N GLY A 399 12.98 17.58 -17.65
CA GLY A 399 14.12 18.43 -17.33
C GLY A 399 14.91 18.00 -16.11
N VAL A 400 15.31 18.98 -15.32
CA VAL A 400 16.07 18.82 -14.08
C VAL A 400 15.37 19.60 -12.98
N ALA A 401 15.31 19.03 -11.80
CA ALA A 401 14.83 19.71 -10.60
C ALA A 401 15.88 19.69 -9.49
N LEU A 402 15.90 20.76 -8.69
CA LEU A 402 16.68 20.84 -7.46
C LEU A 402 15.69 21.06 -6.31
N VAL A 403 15.59 20.06 -5.43
CA VAL A 403 14.60 20.05 -4.36
C VAL A 403 15.27 19.77 -3.01
N SER A 404 14.57 19.99 -1.90
CA SER A 404 15.04 19.50 -0.59
C SER A 404 15.33 18.00 -0.67
N ALA A 405 16.47 17.55 -0.17
CA ALA A 405 16.80 16.12 -0.10
C ALA A 405 16.04 15.39 1.02
N VAL A 406 15.18 16.10 1.77
CA VAL A 406 14.50 15.59 2.95
C VAL A 406 12.98 15.63 2.74
N CYS A 407 12.33 14.50 2.97
CA CYS A 407 10.88 14.36 2.89
C CYS A 407 10.20 15.17 4.02
N THR A 408 9.19 15.96 3.68
CA THR A 408 8.46 16.83 4.63
C THR A 408 7.50 16.09 5.56
N HIS A 409 7.43 14.74 5.46
CA HIS A 409 6.61 13.93 6.35
C HIS A 409 7.34 13.56 7.66
N ALA A 410 8.54 13.02 7.54
CA ALA A 410 9.28 12.47 8.69
C ALA A 410 10.81 12.61 8.52
N ASP A 411 11.24 13.69 7.90
CA ASP A 411 12.66 14.08 7.70
C ASP A 411 13.56 12.99 7.10
N VAL A 412 12.97 12.09 6.29
CA VAL A 412 13.66 10.99 5.63
C VAL A 412 14.33 11.45 4.35
N ALA A 413 15.55 11.00 4.13
CA ALA A 413 16.29 11.28 2.91
C ALA A 413 15.56 10.75 1.66
N LEU A 414 15.46 11.62 0.62
CA LEU A 414 14.85 11.28 -0.67
C LEU A 414 15.87 10.71 -1.68
N ASP A 415 17.12 10.51 -1.26
CA ASP A 415 18.22 10.06 -2.12
C ASP A 415 17.90 8.73 -2.85
N ASP A 416 17.13 7.85 -2.21
CA ASP A 416 16.67 6.59 -2.79
C ASP A 416 15.22 6.63 -3.28
N GLY A 417 14.60 7.80 -3.26
CA GLY A 417 13.22 7.97 -3.71
C GLY A 417 13.03 7.54 -5.18
N ALA A 418 11.96 6.83 -5.50
CA ALA A 418 11.67 6.45 -6.88
C ALA A 418 11.23 7.67 -7.71
N VAL A 419 11.88 7.88 -8.86
CA VAL A 419 11.53 8.97 -9.78
C VAL A 419 10.63 8.41 -10.88
N ASN A 420 9.41 8.96 -11.00
CA ASN A 420 8.42 8.59 -12.01
C ASN A 420 7.93 9.82 -12.77
N GLY A 421 8.32 9.94 -14.03
CA GLY A 421 8.02 11.13 -14.82
C GLY A 421 8.61 12.36 -14.15
N CYS A 422 7.75 13.28 -13.68
CA CYS A 422 8.12 14.50 -12.97
C CYS A 422 7.83 14.42 -11.46
N SER A 423 7.76 13.24 -10.89
CA SER A 423 7.54 13.09 -9.45
C SER A 423 8.60 12.23 -8.78
N ILE A 424 8.83 12.47 -7.49
CA ILE A 424 9.68 11.67 -6.62
C ILE A 424 8.85 11.08 -5.47
N GLU A 425 9.08 9.80 -5.18
CA GLU A 425 8.42 9.11 -4.08
C GLU A 425 9.41 8.84 -2.95
N CYS A 426 9.01 9.19 -1.73
CA CYS A 426 9.80 8.91 -0.53
C CYS A 426 9.98 7.40 -0.36
N PRO A 427 11.20 6.90 -0.15
CA PRO A 427 11.46 5.47 -0.03
C PRO A 427 10.87 4.85 1.23
N LYS A 428 10.59 5.66 2.25
CA LYS A 428 10.12 5.17 3.55
C LYS A 428 8.59 5.04 3.59
N HIS A 429 7.85 6.07 3.16
CA HIS A 429 6.39 6.12 3.37
C HIS A 429 5.62 6.46 2.09
N ASN A 430 6.25 6.39 0.91
CA ASN A 430 5.63 6.66 -0.39
C ASN A 430 4.97 8.04 -0.54
N ALA A 431 5.30 9.01 0.32
CA ALA A 431 4.93 10.39 0.05
C ALA A 431 5.47 10.79 -1.33
N CYS A 432 4.61 11.31 -2.19
CA CYS A 432 4.96 11.63 -3.57
C CYS A 432 4.86 13.13 -3.80
N PHE A 433 5.91 13.70 -4.41
CA PHE A 433 6.02 15.14 -4.67
C PHE A 433 6.22 15.40 -6.16
N ASP A 434 5.59 16.43 -6.70
CA ASP A 434 5.90 16.93 -8.05
C ASP A 434 7.24 17.67 -7.99
N LEU A 435 8.19 17.24 -8.80
CA LEU A 435 9.55 17.80 -8.83
C LEU A 435 9.63 19.22 -9.37
N ARG A 436 8.60 19.68 -10.09
CA ARG A 436 8.55 21.02 -10.70
C ARG A 436 8.03 22.08 -9.74
N THR A 437 7.04 21.71 -8.90
CA THR A 437 6.33 22.62 -8.01
C THR A 437 6.59 22.35 -6.54
N GLY A 438 7.04 21.16 -6.18
CA GLY A 438 7.15 20.66 -4.82
C GLY A 438 5.82 20.20 -4.22
N ASP A 439 4.70 20.30 -4.95
CA ASP A 439 3.37 19.96 -4.45
C ASP A 439 3.30 18.49 -4.02
N VAL A 440 2.55 18.26 -2.95
CA VAL A 440 2.24 16.90 -2.50
C VAL A 440 1.25 16.27 -3.45
N VAL A 441 1.72 15.32 -4.25
CA VAL A 441 0.92 14.54 -5.20
C VAL A 441 0.15 13.43 -4.49
N ARG A 442 0.78 12.87 -3.42
CA ARG A 442 0.21 11.81 -2.58
C ARG A 442 0.84 11.89 -1.18
N GLY A 443 0.00 11.77 -0.13
CA GLY A 443 0.46 11.69 1.25
C GLY A 443 1.36 10.47 1.53
N PRO A 444 1.84 10.34 2.77
CA PRO A 444 1.38 11.03 3.99
C PRO A 444 1.94 12.45 4.23
N ALA A 445 2.89 12.95 3.44
CA ALA A 445 3.34 14.33 3.54
C ALA A 445 2.16 15.32 3.40
N ARG A 446 2.19 16.38 4.19
CA ARG A 446 1.17 17.45 4.22
C ARG A 446 1.74 18.81 3.80
N GLN A 447 3.06 18.92 3.78
CA GLN A 447 3.78 20.14 3.40
C GLN A 447 4.45 19.92 2.05
N ILE A 448 4.54 21.00 1.26
CA ILE A 448 5.24 20.99 -0.02
C ILE A 448 6.72 20.69 0.18
N LEU A 449 7.34 20.07 -0.80
CA LEU A 449 8.78 19.91 -0.87
C LEU A 449 9.40 21.22 -1.38
N ARG A 450 10.38 21.77 -0.68
CA ARG A 450 11.04 23.00 -1.11
C ARG A 450 11.76 22.76 -2.45
N THR A 451 11.50 23.62 -3.44
CA THR A 451 12.12 23.58 -4.76
C THR A 451 13.05 24.77 -4.95
N HIS A 452 14.10 24.58 -5.74
CA HIS A 452 15.05 25.64 -6.10
C HIS A 452 15.11 25.73 -7.64
N ARG A 453 15.31 26.93 -8.14
CA ARG A 453 15.40 27.15 -9.58
C ARG A 453 16.69 26.54 -10.15
N VAL A 454 16.58 25.82 -11.25
CA VAL A 454 17.67 25.31 -12.06
C VAL A 454 17.43 25.68 -13.51
N ASP A 455 18.39 26.39 -14.09
CA ASP A 455 18.39 26.74 -15.50
C ASP A 455 19.45 25.89 -16.23
N ILE A 456 19.18 25.52 -17.49
CA ILE A 456 20.16 24.85 -18.34
C ILE A 456 20.76 25.89 -19.29
N VAL A 457 22.05 26.18 -19.10
CA VAL A 457 22.80 27.14 -19.90
C VAL A 457 23.99 26.41 -20.52
N ASP A 458 24.12 26.43 -21.83
CA ASP A 458 25.18 25.75 -22.58
C ASP A 458 25.40 24.29 -22.17
N GLY A 459 24.28 23.56 -21.97
CA GLY A 459 24.31 22.15 -21.57
C GLY A 459 24.71 21.89 -20.09
N ARG A 460 24.87 22.93 -19.29
CA ARG A 460 25.19 22.84 -17.86
C ARG A 460 24.01 23.27 -16.99
N MET A 461 23.86 22.61 -15.86
CA MET A 461 22.81 22.89 -14.87
C MET A 461 23.31 23.99 -13.93
N ILE A 462 22.60 25.09 -13.86
CA ILE A 462 22.92 26.26 -13.04
C ILE A 462 21.81 26.43 -12.01
N GLY A 463 22.13 26.19 -10.75
CA GLY A 463 21.20 26.31 -9.64
C GLY A 463 21.23 27.70 -8.98
N SER A 464 20.07 28.27 -8.73
CA SER A 464 19.93 29.47 -7.89
C SER A 464 19.57 29.01 -6.47
N LEU A 465 20.55 29.04 -5.56
CA LEU A 465 20.32 28.79 -4.14
C LEU A 465 19.94 30.13 -3.49
N GLY A 466 18.64 30.44 -3.44
CA GLY A 466 18.18 31.68 -2.82
C GLY A 466 18.73 31.82 -1.41
N THR A 467 19.27 32.96 -1.10
CA THR A 467 19.44 33.41 0.30
C THR A 467 18.06 33.80 0.79
N ASP A 468 17.50 33.08 1.77
CA ASP A 468 16.29 33.52 2.51
C ASP A 468 16.62 34.78 3.30
#